data_3c7214b90f071e14074dc90f87abc91a
#
_entry.id   3c7214b90f071e14074dc90f87abc91a
#
_cell.length_a   1.000
_cell.length_b   1.000
_cell.length_c   1.000
_cell.angle_alpha   90.00
_cell.angle_beta   90.00
_cell.angle_gamma   90.00
#
_symmetry.space_group_name_H-M   'P 1'
#
loop_
_entity.id
_entity.type
_entity.pdbx_description
1 polymer ?
#
loop_
_entity_poly.entity_id
_entity_poly.type
_entity_poly.pdbx_seq_one_letter_code
_entity_poly.pdbx_strand_id
1 'polypeptide(L)'
;ERMTNIISVDPANRVVVVEPGVLNQSVQDATKPFGFFWPPDPSSAMFSSVGGNIATSAGGPHAVKYGTTREHVLGLKAVTGAGNFITTGCYTTKGVVGYDLTRLLIGSEGTLAVITEATLKLTALPSVVAGITAHFHDLSSCAEAIVNIMSLPQLPSALEFLDSGSLNLIRGRHPDMLPVNTIAMLMIEVDGSKNCLLYTSPSPRDGLLSRMPSS
;
A
#
# COMPACT_ATOMS: atom_id res chain seq x y z
N GLU A 1 -12.04 19.82 6.48
CA GLU A 1 -11.12 20.93 6.13
C GLU A 1 -10.55 21.68 7.36
N ARG A 2 -10.96 21.38 8.60
CA ARG A 2 -10.48 22.07 9.82
C ARG A 2 -9.61 21.20 10.70
N MET A 3 -9.68 19.88 10.57
CA MET A 3 -8.95 18.91 11.39
C MET A 3 -7.76 18.36 10.58
N THR A 4 -6.69 19.15 10.45
CA THR A 4 -5.57 18.88 9.55
C THR A 4 -4.21 18.87 10.25
N ASN A 5 -4.22 18.70 11.59
CA ASN A 5 -2.98 18.70 12.37
C ASN A 5 -2.39 17.30 12.48
N ILE A 6 -1.07 17.20 12.30
CA ILE A 6 -0.27 16.08 12.80
C ILE A 6 -0.01 16.37 14.27
N ILE A 7 -0.67 15.61 15.16
CA ILE A 7 -0.66 15.86 16.61
C ILE A 7 0.70 15.48 17.21
N SER A 8 1.21 14.31 16.83
CA SER A 8 2.52 13.86 17.28
C SER A 8 3.12 12.81 16.33
N VAL A 9 4.46 12.81 16.22
CA VAL A 9 5.23 11.72 15.60
C VAL A 9 6.07 11.08 16.69
N ASP A 10 5.92 9.78 16.88
CA ASP A 10 6.65 8.99 17.88
C ASP A 10 7.43 7.85 17.20
N PRO A 11 8.67 8.12 16.76
CA PRO A 11 9.48 7.13 16.09
C PRO A 11 9.87 5.95 17.00
N ALA A 12 9.98 6.17 18.31
CA ALA A 12 10.35 5.13 19.26
C ALA A 12 9.28 4.03 19.35
N ASN A 13 8.01 4.42 19.29
CA ASN A 13 6.86 3.52 19.25
C ASN A 13 6.36 3.21 17.83
N ARG A 14 6.98 3.80 16.80
CA ARG A 14 6.57 3.67 15.39
C ARG A 14 5.12 4.06 15.17
N VAL A 15 4.74 5.21 15.69
CA VAL A 15 3.37 5.71 15.66
C VAL A 15 3.36 7.17 15.22
N VAL A 16 2.30 7.56 14.52
CA VAL A 16 1.95 8.97 14.29
C VAL A 16 0.48 9.15 14.64
N VAL A 17 0.17 10.21 15.35
CA VAL A 17 -1.20 10.60 15.72
C VAL A 17 -1.60 11.79 14.88
N VAL A 18 -2.74 11.69 14.21
CA VAL A 18 -3.18 12.71 13.26
C VAL A 18 -4.67 12.97 13.36
N GLU A 19 -5.08 14.16 12.96
CA GLU A 19 -6.47 14.48 12.67
C GLU A 19 -6.90 13.93 11.29
N PRO A 20 -8.18 13.64 11.07
CA PRO A 20 -8.65 12.93 9.86
C PRO A 20 -8.49 13.72 8.55
N GLY A 21 -8.40 15.05 8.60
CA GLY A 21 -8.20 15.89 7.42
C GLY A 21 -6.75 16.01 6.96
N VAL A 22 -5.79 15.41 7.67
CA VAL A 22 -4.39 15.37 7.24
C VAL A 22 -4.30 14.59 5.93
N LEU A 23 -3.57 15.13 4.95
CA LEU A 23 -3.35 14.43 3.69
C LEU A 23 -2.40 13.24 3.88
N ASN A 24 -2.62 12.18 3.13
CA ASN A 24 -1.73 11.01 3.13
C ASN A 24 -0.27 11.43 2.89
N GLN A 25 -0.02 12.27 1.88
CA GLN A 25 1.31 12.78 1.57
C GLN A 25 1.95 13.52 2.75
N SER A 26 1.17 14.30 3.50
CA SER A 26 1.70 15.04 4.67
C SER A 26 2.18 14.09 5.77
N VAL A 27 1.54 12.93 5.93
CA VAL A 27 2.00 11.89 6.86
C VAL A 27 3.35 11.33 6.40
N GLN A 28 3.49 11.06 5.09
CA GLN A 28 4.75 10.57 4.51
C GLN A 28 5.89 11.57 4.74
N ASP A 29 5.65 12.85 4.45
CA ASP A 29 6.65 13.90 4.60
C ASP A 29 7.08 14.09 6.07
N ALA A 30 6.15 13.96 7.01
CA ALA A 30 6.43 14.10 8.44
C ALA A 30 7.18 12.89 9.04
N THR A 31 7.02 11.70 8.48
CA THR A 31 7.60 10.46 9.05
C THR A 31 8.90 10.03 8.37
N LYS A 32 9.08 10.41 7.11
CA LYS A 32 10.28 10.10 6.31
C LYS A 32 11.62 10.52 6.95
N PRO A 33 11.74 11.71 7.60
CA PRO A 33 12.98 12.11 8.27
C PRO A 33 13.43 11.16 9.39
N PHE A 34 12.48 10.39 9.95
CA PHE A 34 12.74 9.40 10.99
C PHE A 34 12.97 8.00 10.43
N GLY A 35 12.98 7.82 9.10
CA GLY A 35 13.16 6.52 8.46
C GLY A 35 11.90 5.65 8.45
N PHE A 36 10.72 6.27 8.54
CA PHE A 36 9.43 5.57 8.55
C PHE A 36 8.49 6.10 7.46
N PHE A 37 7.47 5.29 7.16
CA PHE A 37 6.36 5.66 6.30
C PHE A 37 5.05 5.01 6.76
N TRP A 38 3.93 5.54 6.31
CA TRP A 38 2.61 4.94 6.50
C TRP A 38 2.22 4.21 5.20
N PRO A 39 2.12 2.86 5.20
CA PRO A 39 2.03 2.06 3.98
C PRO A 39 0.84 2.29 3.04
N PRO A 40 -0.38 2.66 3.49
CA PRO A 40 -1.48 2.92 2.56
C PRO A 40 -1.14 4.01 1.54
N ASP A 41 -1.18 3.65 0.26
CA ASP A 41 -0.74 4.47 -0.87
C ASP A 41 -1.74 4.49 -2.04
N PRO A 42 -3.01 4.86 -1.79
CA PRO A 42 -3.96 4.95 -2.89
C PRO A 42 -3.45 5.88 -3.99
N SER A 43 -3.86 5.65 -5.24
CA SER A 43 -3.46 6.52 -6.38
C SER A 43 -3.79 7.99 -6.13
N SER A 44 -4.74 8.26 -5.24
CA SER A 44 -5.13 9.59 -4.77
C SER A 44 -4.31 10.11 -3.58
N ALA A 45 -3.21 9.47 -3.18
CA ALA A 45 -2.46 9.79 -1.95
C ALA A 45 -2.08 11.28 -1.80
N MET A 46 -1.83 11.97 -2.91
CA MET A 46 -1.54 13.41 -2.90
C MET A 46 -2.75 14.28 -2.50
N PHE A 47 -3.96 13.77 -2.64
CA PHE A 47 -5.20 14.52 -2.42
C PHE A 47 -6.10 13.88 -1.37
N SER A 48 -5.92 12.59 -1.08
CA SER A 48 -6.73 11.87 -0.10
C SER A 48 -6.33 12.24 1.31
N SER A 49 -7.34 12.39 2.18
CA SER A 49 -7.12 12.56 3.61
C SER A 49 -7.01 11.20 4.31
N VAL A 50 -6.32 11.18 5.44
CA VAL A 50 -6.25 10.01 6.32
C VAL A 50 -7.64 9.51 6.71
N GLY A 51 -8.54 10.41 7.08
CA GLY A 51 -9.93 10.05 7.43
C GLY A 51 -10.70 9.46 6.25
N GLY A 52 -10.48 9.94 5.03
CA GLY A 52 -11.04 9.36 3.80
C GLY A 52 -10.52 7.94 3.57
N ASN A 53 -9.19 7.75 3.68
CA ASN A 53 -8.56 6.44 3.54
C ASN A 53 -9.05 5.44 4.61
N ILE A 54 -9.27 5.90 5.84
CA ILE A 54 -9.84 5.08 6.91
C ILE A 54 -11.30 4.76 6.61
N ALA A 55 -12.10 5.73 6.20
CA ALA A 55 -13.52 5.53 5.91
C ALA A 55 -13.77 4.47 4.85
N THR A 56 -12.94 4.42 3.80
CA THR A 56 -13.08 3.45 2.70
C THR A 56 -12.21 2.21 2.88
N SER A 57 -11.38 2.13 3.94
CA SER A 57 -10.32 1.11 4.08
C SER A 57 -9.44 1.07 2.83
N ALA A 58 -8.97 2.24 2.38
CA ALA A 58 -8.24 2.38 1.13
C ALA A 58 -6.99 1.49 1.09
N GLY A 59 -6.75 0.92 -0.08
CA GLY A 59 -5.51 0.23 -0.44
C GLY A 59 -4.74 1.05 -1.47
N GLY A 60 -3.76 0.42 -2.11
CA GLY A 60 -2.94 0.97 -3.18
C GLY A 60 -2.11 -0.14 -3.80
N PRO A 61 -1.22 0.17 -4.75
CA PRO A 61 -0.34 -0.80 -5.40
C PRO A 61 0.47 -1.65 -4.40
N HIS A 62 0.88 -1.04 -3.28
CA HIS A 62 1.67 -1.70 -2.25
C HIS A 62 0.83 -2.55 -1.27
N ALA A 63 -0.50 -2.58 -1.43
CA ALA A 63 -1.36 -3.40 -0.57
C ALA A 63 -1.08 -4.91 -0.67
N VAL A 64 -0.52 -5.37 -1.79
CA VAL A 64 -0.14 -6.77 -1.99
C VAL A 64 0.88 -7.26 -0.95
N LYS A 65 1.78 -6.39 -0.50
CA LYS A 65 2.78 -6.69 0.54
C LYS A 65 2.38 -6.14 1.91
N TYR A 66 1.96 -4.90 1.94
CA TYR A 66 1.80 -4.18 3.20
C TYR A 66 0.37 -4.25 3.75
N GLY A 67 -0.61 -4.65 2.96
CA GLY A 67 -2.02 -4.62 3.35
C GLY A 67 -2.66 -3.25 3.10
N THR A 68 -3.88 -3.09 3.59
CA THR A 68 -4.71 -1.90 3.41
C THR A 68 -4.62 -0.96 4.62
N THR A 69 -5.37 0.13 4.60
CA THR A 69 -5.49 1.05 5.75
C THR A 69 -5.84 0.34 7.05
N ARG A 70 -6.61 -0.76 6.98
CA ARG A 70 -7.05 -1.53 8.14
C ARG A 70 -5.91 -2.10 8.97
N GLU A 71 -4.82 -2.50 8.34
CA GLU A 71 -3.64 -3.09 9.00
C GLU A 71 -2.74 -2.02 9.64
N HIS A 72 -2.94 -0.75 9.27
CA HIS A 72 -2.05 0.36 9.62
C HIS A 72 -2.71 1.43 10.50
N VAL A 73 -3.84 1.11 11.14
CA VAL A 73 -4.49 1.95 12.16
C VAL A 73 -4.55 1.18 13.47
N LEU A 74 -3.95 1.73 14.53
CA LEU A 74 -3.90 1.12 15.86
C LEU A 74 -5.08 1.53 16.74
N GLY A 75 -5.59 2.74 16.56
CA GLY A 75 -6.70 3.25 17.36
C GLY A 75 -7.34 4.49 16.74
N LEU A 76 -8.55 4.77 17.16
CA LEU A 76 -9.35 5.89 16.69
C LEU A 76 -10.02 6.59 17.86
N LYS A 77 -10.15 7.93 17.78
CA LYS A 77 -11.17 8.68 18.50
C LYS A 77 -12.27 9.06 17.53
N ALA A 78 -13.50 8.88 17.93
CA ALA A 78 -14.64 9.12 17.05
C ALA A 78 -15.87 9.59 17.85
N VAL A 79 -16.84 10.13 17.13
CA VAL A 79 -18.16 10.53 17.67
C VAL A 79 -19.22 9.66 17.00
N THR A 80 -20.00 8.94 17.77
CA THR A 80 -21.11 8.10 17.28
C THR A 80 -22.29 8.95 16.81
N GLY A 81 -23.24 8.33 16.09
CA GLY A 81 -24.50 8.98 15.69
C GLY A 81 -25.36 9.47 16.85
N ALA A 82 -25.17 8.94 18.08
CA ALA A 82 -25.81 9.42 19.31
C ALA A 82 -25.07 10.60 19.97
N GLY A 83 -23.98 11.09 19.39
CA GLY A 83 -23.16 12.17 19.94
C GLY A 83 -22.17 11.76 21.02
N ASN A 84 -21.99 10.47 21.27
CA ASN A 84 -21.06 9.97 22.27
C ASN A 84 -19.64 9.92 21.72
N PHE A 85 -18.67 10.41 22.50
CA PHE A 85 -17.26 10.22 22.22
C PHE A 85 -16.82 8.80 22.55
N ILE A 86 -16.13 8.17 21.63
CA ILE A 86 -15.56 6.83 21.82
C ILE A 86 -14.06 6.87 21.47
N THR A 87 -13.30 6.02 22.17
CA THR A 87 -11.90 5.72 21.86
C THR A 87 -11.79 4.23 21.67
N THR A 88 -11.17 3.82 20.55
CA THR A 88 -10.99 2.43 20.20
C THR A 88 -9.52 2.09 19.99
N GLY A 89 -9.18 0.81 20.11
CA GLY A 89 -7.81 0.34 19.91
C GLY A 89 -6.86 0.71 21.04
N CYS A 90 -5.58 0.76 20.70
CA CYS A 90 -4.52 1.07 21.65
C CYS A 90 -3.37 1.79 20.94
N TYR A 91 -2.42 2.31 21.73
CA TYR A 91 -1.24 3.02 21.19
C TYR A 91 -0.14 2.07 20.73
N THR A 92 -0.29 0.76 21.00
CA THR A 92 0.72 -0.26 20.71
C THR A 92 0.16 -1.33 19.77
N THR A 93 1.05 -2.06 19.10
CA THR A 93 0.66 -3.15 18.19
C THR A 93 0.11 -4.39 18.92
N LYS A 94 0.29 -4.49 20.25
CA LYS A 94 -0.18 -5.61 21.07
C LYS A 94 -1.43 -5.22 21.86
N GLY A 95 -2.57 -5.06 21.19
CA GLY A 95 -3.88 -4.93 21.81
C GLY A 95 -4.64 -6.25 21.71
N VAL A 96 -4.89 -6.94 22.83
CA VAL A 96 -5.50 -8.29 22.84
C VAL A 96 -6.82 -8.37 23.60
N VAL A 97 -7.33 -7.25 24.11
CA VAL A 97 -8.50 -7.23 24.98
C VAL A 97 -9.72 -6.63 24.28
N GLY A 98 -10.83 -7.33 24.36
CA GLY A 98 -12.13 -6.87 23.85
C GLY A 98 -12.33 -7.05 22.34
N TYR A 99 -13.43 -6.52 21.85
CA TYR A 99 -13.73 -6.51 20.41
C TYR A 99 -12.88 -5.46 19.68
N ASP A 100 -12.49 -5.76 18.46
CA ASP A 100 -11.75 -4.83 17.59
C ASP A 100 -12.70 -3.81 16.95
N LEU A 101 -13.11 -2.82 17.73
CA LEU A 101 -13.96 -1.74 17.27
C LEU A 101 -13.22 -0.82 16.30
N THR A 102 -11.89 -0.75 16.36
CA THR A 102 -11.10 0.03 15.42
C THR A 102 -11.32 -0.50 14.00
N ARG A 103 -11.17 -1.81 13.79
CA ARG A 103 -11.39 -2.43 12.50
C ARG A 103 -12.85 -2.43 12.05
N LEU A 104 -13.79 -2.37 12.98
CA LEU A 104 -15.21 -2.19 12.67
C LEU A 104 -15.50 -0.81 12.08
N LEU A 105 -14.87 0.24 12.61
CA LEU A 105 -15.03 1.61 12.12
C LEU A 105 -14.34 1.85 10.79
N ILE A 106 -13.22 1.16 10.52
CA ILE A 106 -12.50 1.28 9.26
C ILE A 106 -13.30 0.61 8.14
N GLY A 107 -13.55 1.37 7.07
CA GLY A 107 -14.39 0.91 5.95
C GLY A 107 -15.89 1.08 6.19
N SER A 108 -16.28 1.77 7.26
CA SER A 108 -17.70 2.04 7.56
C SER A 108 -18.27 3.24 6.81
N GLU A 109 -17.46 3.99 6.09
CA GLU A 109 -17.84 5.18 5.30
C GLU A 109 -18.66 6.19 6.11
N GLY A 110 -18.32 6.36 7.41
CA GLY A 110 -19.00 7.30 8.31
C GLY A 110 -20.38 6.84 8.80
N THR A 111 -20.83 5.64 8.46
CA THR A 111 -22.17 5.14 8.87
C THR A 111 -22.26 4.77 10.35
N LEU A 112 -21.12 4.49 11.00
CA LEU A 112 -21.06 4.13 12.42
C LEU A 112 -20.63 5.27 13.32
N ALA A 113 -19.64 6.06 12.90
CA ALA A 113 -19.11 7.18 13.66
C ALA A 113 -18.34 8.16 12.77
N VAL A 114 -18.17 9.40 13.24
CA VAL A 114 -17.30 10.42 12.66
C VAL A 114 -15.94 10.36 13.34
N ILE A 115 -14.88 10.04 12.59
CA ILE A 115 -13.51 9.96 13.12
C ILE A 115 -12.97 11.36 13.38
N THR A 116 -12.37 11.58 14.55
CA THR A 116 -11.79 12.85 14.96
C THR A 116 -10.27 12.80 15.18
N GLU A 117 -9.72 11.62 15.41
CA GLU A 117 -8.28 11.39 15.57
C GLU A 117 -7.96 9.95 15.18
N ALA A 118 -6.79 9.74 14.58
CA ALA A 118 -6.29 8.42 14.23
C ALA A 118 -4.87 8.22 14.74
N THR A 119 -4.62 7.08 15.34
CA THR A 119 -3.30 6.57 15.71
C THR A 119 -2.85 5.59 14.62
N LEU A 120 -1.86 6.00 13.83
CA LEU A 120 -1.38 5.25 12.66
C LEU A 120 -0.10 4.49 13.00
N LYS A 121 -0.01 3.26 12.53
CA LYS A 121 1.18 2.42 12.66
C LYS A 121 2.16 2.71 11.53
N LEU A 122 3.39 3.03 11.89
CA LEU A 122 4.47 3.29 10.94
C LEU A 122 5.28 2.03 10.63
N THR A 123 5.72 1.92 9.41
CA THR A 123 6.62 0.88 8.89
C THR A 123 7.97 1.51 8.54
N ALA A 124 9.05 0.77 8.76
CA ALA A 124 10.39 1.24 8.39
C ALA A 124 10.49 1.37 6.86
N LEU A 125 11.09 2.46 6.39
CA LEU A 125 11.39 2.65 4.97
C LEU A 125 12.31 1.53 4.48
N PRO A 126 12.02 0.91 3.34
CA PRO A 126 12.94 -0.04 2.73
C PRO A 126 14.22 0.67 2.30
N SER A 127 15.36 0.01 2.47
CA SER A 127 16.66 0.60 2.11
C SER A 127 16.91 0.57 0.60
N VAL A 128 16.24 -0.32 -0.13
CA VAL A 128 16.34 -0.46 -1.59
C VAL A 128 14.97 -0.83 -2.14
N VAL A 129 14.65 -0.25 -3.29
CA VAL A 129 13.48 -0.56 -4.11
C VAL A 129 13.97 -0.83 -5.52
N ALA A 130 13.47 -1.89 -6.16
CA ALA A 130 13.77 -2.23 -7.54
C ALA A 130 12.48 -2.57 -8.31
N GLY A 131 12.35 -2.06 -9.53
CA GLY A 131 11.24 -2.31 -10.42
C GLY A 131 11.64 -3.18 -11.61
N ILE A 132 10.74 -4.07 -12.03
CA ILE A 132 10.87 -4.93 -13.21
C ILE A 132 9.59 -4.79 -14.02
N THR A 133 9.72 -4.70 -15.34
CA THR A 133 8.60 -4.77 -16.27
C THR A 133 8.70 -6.04 -17.11
N ALA A 134 7.66 -6.86 -17.10
CA ALA A 134 7.57 -8.07 -17.90
C ALA A 134 6.49 -7.96 -18.97
N HIS A 135 6.84 -8.32 -20.22
CA HIS A 135 5.96 -8.23 -21.37
C HIS A 135 5.54 -9.62 -21.83
N PHE A 136 4.26 -9.81 -22.11
CA PHE A 136 3.69 -11.11 -22.50
C PHE A 136 2.98 -11.02 -23.84
N HIS A 137 3.09 -12.07 -24.63
CA HIS A 137 2.42 -12.19 -25.94
C HIS A 137 1.02 -12.81 -25.85
N ASP A 138 0.63 -13.30 -24.67
CA ASP A 138 -0.70 -13.84 -24.38
C ASP A 138 -1.07 -13.65 -22.91
N LEU A 139 -2.35 -13.67 -22.63
CA LEU A 139 -2.89 -13.46 -21.29
C LEU A 139 -2.65 -14.66 -20.36
N SER A 140 -2.63 -15.87 -20.91
CA SER A 140 -2.47 -17.11 -20.13
C SER A 140 -1.11 -17.18 -19.46
N SER A 141 -0.03 -16.90 -20.22
CA SER A 141 1.33 -16.85 -19.70
C SER A 141 1.50 -15.75 -18.63
N CYS A 142 0.82 -14.61 -18.82
CA CYS A 142 0.82 -13.54 -17.82
C CYS A 142 0.13 -13.97 -16.53
N ALA A 143 -1.03 -14.62 -16.62
CA ALA A 143 -1.76 -15.13 -15.47
C ALA A 143 -0.96 -16.20 -14.71
N GLU A 144 -0.30 -17.12 -15.43
CA GLU A 144 0.57 -18.12 -14.83
C GLU A 144 1.75 -17.46 -14.09
N ALA A 145 2.35 -16.42 -14.66
CA ALA A 145 3.41 -15.66 -14.01
C ALA A 145 2.95 -15.01 -12.71
N ILE A 146 1.73 -14.40 -12.69
CA ILE A 146 1.15 -13.83 -11.47
C ILE A 146 1.00 -14.91 -10.39
N VAL A 147 0.43 -16.07 -10.72
CA VAL A 147 0.24 -17.17 -9.77
C VAL A 147 1.58 -17.64 -9.21
N ASN A 148 2.58 -17.79 -10.07
CA ASN A 148 3.93 -18.20 -9.66
C ASN A 148 4.59 -17.17 -8.72
N ILE A 149 4.50 -15.87 -9.05
CA ILE A 149 5.03 -14.78 -8.21
C ILE A 149 4.34 -14.76 -6.84
N MET A 150 3.00 -14.85 -6.82
CA MET A 150 2.22 -14.83 -5.58
C MET A 150 2.41 -16.08 -4.71
N SER A 151 2.96 -17.16 -5.29
CA SER A 151 3.29 -18.38 -4.56
C SER A 151 4.70 -18.35 -3.92
N LEU A 152 5.48 -17.31 -4.19
CA LEU A 152 6.81 -17.17 -3.60
C LEU A 152 6.73 -16.85 -2.10
N PRO A 153 7.70 -17.30 -1.28
CA PRO A 153 7.77 -16.97 0.14
C PRO A 153 7.88 -15.47 0.42
N GLN A 154 8.43 -14.70 -0.52
CA GLN A 154 8.53 -13.25 -0.44
C GLN A 154 7.65 -12.62 -1.51
N LEU A 155 6.66 -11.85 -1.05
CA LEU A 155 5.77 -11.12 -1.94
C LEU A 155 6.47 -9.87 -2.51
N PRO A 156 6.19 -9.50 -3.77
CA PRO A 156 6.59 -8.20 -4.30
C PRO A 156 5.95 -7.07 -3.51
N SER A 157 6.59 -5.90 -3.48
CA SER A 157 6.00 -4.71 -2.85
C SER A 157 4.85 -4.14 -3.67
N ALA A 158 4.90 -4.26 -4.99
CA ALA A 158 3.77 -3.99 -5.89
C ALA A 158 3.74 -4.99 -7.03
N LEU A 159 2.54 -5.32 -7.50
CA LEU A 159 2.31 -6.18 -8.65
C LEU A 159 1.10 -5.63 -9.42
N GLU A 160 1.38 -4.92 -10.50
CA GLU A 160 0.37 -4.26 -11.32
C GLU A 160 0.25 -4.96 -12.68
N PHE A 161 -0.98 -5.27 -13.06
CA PHE A 161 -1.30 -5.90 -14.32
C PHE A 161 -1.93 -4.90 -15.29
N LEU A 162 -1.44 -4.85 -16.52
CA LEU A 162 -2.02 -4.08 -17.61
C LEU A 162 -2.46 -5.02 -18.72
N ASP A 163 -3.72 -4.92 -19.07
CA ASP A 163 -4.32 -5.65 -20.18
C ASP A 163 -4.08 -4.97 -21.54
N SER A 164 -4.49 -5.64 -22.62
CA SER A 164 -4.37 -5.11 -23.99
C SER A 164 -5.10 -3.78 -24.20
N GLY A 165 -6.22 -3.56 -23.49
CA GLY A 165 -6.97 -2.31 -23.56
C GLY A 165 -6.17 -1.14 -23.00
N SER A 166 -5.61 -1.31 -21.79
CA SER A 166 -4.73 -0.33 -21.15
C SER A 166 -3.46 -0.08 -21.96
N LEU A 167 -2.84 -1.15 -22.50
CA LEU A 167 -1.65 -1.04 -23.34
C LEU A 167 -1.92 -0.28 -24.65
N ASN A 168 -3.09 -0.42 -25.25
CA ASN A 168 -3.47 0.31 -26.44
C ASN A 168 -3.64 1.83 -26.18
N LEU A 169 -4.13 2.20 -25.00
CA LEU A 169 -4.17 3.61 -24.57
C LEU A 169 -2.77 4.21 -24.43
N ILE A 170 -1.83 3.42 -23.88
CA ILE A 170 -0.42 3.83 -23.77
C ILE A 170 0.21 3.97 -25.16
N ARG A 171 0.02 2.99 -26.06
CA ARG A 171 0.52 3.06 -27.44
C ARG A 171 -0.02 4.27 -28.21
N GLY A 172 -1.28 4.64 -27.98
CA GLY A 172 -1.88 5.81 -28.61
C GLY A 172 -1.21 7.13 -28.22
N ARG A 173 -0.58 7.19 -27.05
CA ARG A 173 0.13 8.39 -26.56
C ARG A 173 1.66 8.27 -26.70
N HIS A 174 2.18 7.08 -26.60
CA HIS A 174 3.62 6.76 -26.58
C HIS A 174 3.89 5.52 -27.44
N PRO A 175 3.92 5.63 -28.77
CA PRO A 175 4.01 4.48 -29.69
C PRO A 175 5.26 3.62 -29.49
N ASP A 176 6.39 4.24 -29.12
CA ASP A 176 7.69 3.59 -28.99
C ASP A 176 7.96 3.01 -27.59
N MET A 177 7.02 3.16 -26.65
CA MET A 177 7.25 2.78 -25.26
C MET A 177 7.10 1.28 -24.99
N LEU A 178 6.34 0.58 -25.84
CA LEU A 178 6.00 -0.83 -25.65
C LEU A 178 6.43 -1.69 -26.86
N PRO A 179 6.96 -2.89 -26.67
CA PRO A 179 7.18 -3.84 -27.74
C PRO A 179 5.90 -4.12 -28.53
N VAL A 180 6.04 -4.29 -29.85
CA VAL A 180 4.90 -4.34 -30.81
C VAL A 180 3.89 -5.45 -30.46
N ASN A 181 4.37 -6.61 -30.01
CA ASN A 181 3.55 -7.80 -29.78
C ASN A 181 3.14 -7.99 -28.30
N THR A 182 3.25 -6.96 -27.45
CA THR A 182 2.83 -7.05 -26.06
C THR A 182 1.30 -7.02 -25.95
N ILE A 183 0.71 -8.10 -25.45
CA ILE A 183 -0.74 -8.24 -25.18
C ILE A 183 -1.05 -7.99 -23.71
N ALA A 184 -0.12 -8.35 -22.82
CA ALA A 184 -0.24 -8.11 -21.39
C ALA A 184 1.11 -7.69 -20.81
N MET A 185 1.09 -6.94 -19.73
CA MET A 185 2.30 -6.46 -19.05
C MET A 185 2.12 -6.54 -17.54
N LEU A 186 3.19 -6.94 -16.84
CA LEU A 186 3.30 -6.84 -15.40
C LEU A 186 4.33 -5.79 -15.03
N MET A 187 3.98 -4.93 -14.09
CA MET A 187 4.91 -4.06 -13.39
C MET A 187 5.09 -4.65 -11.99
N ILE A 188 6.30 -5.03 -11.66
CA ILE A 188 6.65 -5.73 -10.43
C ILE A 188 7.62 -4.83 -9.68
N GLU A 189 7.31 -4.53 -8.44
CA GLU A 189 8.23 -3.84 -7.55
C GLU A 189 8.61 -4.75 -6.39
N VAL A 190 9.89 -4.77 -6.06
CA VAL A 190 10.43 -5.47 -4.89
C VAL A 190 11.21 -4.50 -4.04
N ASP A 191 11.05 -4.61 -2.73
CA ASP A 191 11.71 -3.74 -1.78
C ASP A 191 12.24 -4.53 -0.57
N GLY A 192 13.25 -3.97 0.09
CA GLY A 192 13.85 -4.62 1.26
C GLY A 192 15.24 -4.12 1.59
N SER A 193 16.01 -4.96 2.28
CA SER A 193 17.45 -4.73 2.49
C SER A 193 18.25 -5.10 1.23
N LYS A 194 19.39 -4.46 1.03
CA LYS A 194 20.27 -4.74 -0.11
C LYS A 194 20.64 -6.23 -0.25
N ASN A 195 20.86 -6.91 0.87
CA ASN A 195 21.15 -8.33 0.88
C ASN A 195 19.92 -9.17 0.50
N CYS A 196 18.74 -8.78 0.94
CA CYS A 196 17.49 -9.48 0.62
C CYS A 196 17.22 -9.45 -0.89
N LEU A 197 17.38 -8.31 -1.54
CA LEU A 197 17.16 -8.17 -2.98
C LEU A 197 18.17 -8.97 -3.84
N LEU A 198 19.42 -9.13 -3.36
CA LEU A 198 20.40 -9.97 -4.07
C LEU A 198 20.03 -11.46 -4.06
N TYR A 199 19.33 -11.93 -3.02
CA TYR A 199 18.87 -13.32 -2.92
C TYR A 199 17.49 -13.56 -3.53
N THR A 200 16.67 -12.53 -3.68
CA THR A 200 15.30 -12.61 -4.22
C THR A 200 15.20 -12.11 -5.65
N SER A 201 16.21 -11.40 -6.14
CA SER A 201 16.32 -11.10 -7.58
C SER A 201 16.54 -12.43 -8.29
N PRO A 202 15.59 -12.89 -9.15
CA PRO A 202 15.75 -14.16 -9.82
C PRO A 202 17.04 -14.10 -10.66
N SER A 203 18.01 -14.93 -10.25
CA SER A 203 19.21 -15.12 -11.04
C SER A 203 18.80 -15.75 -12.38
N PRO A 204 19.44 -15.41 -13.50
CA PRO A 204 19.27 -16.15 -14.76
C PRO A 204 19.52 -17.66 -14.63
N ARG A 205 20.09 -18.11 -13.50
CA ARG A 205 20.31 -19.53 -13.16
C ARG A 205 19.13 -20.17 -12.44
N ASP A 206 18.22 -19.37 -11.87
CA ASP A 206 17.05 -19.88 -11.13
C ASP A 206 15.90 -20.05 -12.13
N GLY A 207 15.87 -21.10 -12.86
CA GLY A 207 14.95 -21.57 -13.91
C GLY A 207 13.54 -20.98 -14.10
N LEU A 208 13.10 -20.06 -13.26
CA LEU A 208 11.83 -19.32 -13.36
C LEU A 208 11.89 -18.19 -14.39
N LEU A 209 13.04 -17.54 -14.55
CA LEU A 209 13.21 -16.48 -15.57
C LEU A 209 13.70 -16.99 -16.92
N SER A 210 14.29 -18.20 -16.98
CA SER A 210 14.68 -18.82 -18.26
C SER A 210 13.49 -19.23 -19.13
N ARG A 211 12.25 -19.13 -18.59
CA ARG A 211 11.00 -19.38 -19.32
C ARG A 211 10.25 -18.09 -19.67
N MET A 212 10.70 -16.93 -19.22
CA MET A 212 10.19 -15.66 -19.74
C MET A 212 10.89 -15.42 -21.09
N PRO A 213 10.16 -15.23 -22.19
CA PRO A 213 10.78 -14.93 -23.47
C PRO A 213 11.62 -13.65 -23.30
N SER A 214 12.92 -13.78 -23.50
CA SER A 214 13.81 -12.64 -23.66
C SER A 214 13.32 -11.84 -24.86
N SER A 215 13.04 -10.58 -24.62
CA SER A 215 12.81 -9.57 -25.66
C SER A 215 13.89 -9.60 -26.74
#